data_10b93225bf723e0dd407be31fad5845c
#
_entry.id   10b93225bf723e0dd407be31fad5845c
#
_cell.length_a   1.000
_cell.length_b   1.000
_cell.length_c   1.000
_cell.angle_alpha   90.00
_cell.angle_beta   90.00
_cell.angle_gamma   90.00
#
_symmetry.space_group_name_H-M   'P 1'
#
loop_
_entity.id
_entity.type
_entity.pdbx_description
1 polymer ?
#
loop_
_entity_poly.entity_id
_entity_poly.type
_entity_poly.pdbx_seq_one_letter_code
_entity_poly.pdbx_strand_id
1 'polypeptide(L)'
;MNAFNKLYQLVGLTLILGLLHACGSKPNPEKEKAYQKAASILTADESFYPIIDEELYYFTNQTLDSITPVYINEQDAVKKLMKKETWLAFTTRDFTEYERQTLISQKYLPRAIPVAYDGLAIIVNNSNPDSCITIKDFARILKGEITQWNEIYPQNKLGVIDVVFDNPLSSTVRWCVDSILGGKQFKAPNIGAVKTSAAVIDYVEKHPNSLGIIGSNWLNDKRDTTNVTFKKNISVMGVSKLDSATRYNSWKPYQYYLYNGNYPLRRTIYALLNDTRNGVPSSFAHFVQLPKGQKIILRAGLLPRTANMNVRDVIVNKE
;
A
#
# COMPACT_ATOMS: atom_id res chain seq x y z
N MET A 1 -8.27 48.25 61.24
CA MET A 1 -8.34 46.84 60.73
C MET A 1 -8.58 46.72 59.23
N ASN A 2 -8.50 47.80 58.40
CA ASN A 2 -8.90 47.76 56.98
C ASN A 2 -7.76 47.94 55.97
N ALA A 3 -6.55 48.39 56.38
CA ALA A 3 -5.45 48.60 55.44
C ALA A 3 -4.64 47.32 55.19
N PHE A 4 -4.45 46.49 56.19
CA PHE A 4 -3.72 45.22 56.07
C PHE A 4 -4.42 44.20 55.16
N ASN A 5 -5.76 44.08 55.26
CA ASN A 5 -6.52 43.15 54.39
C ASN A 5 -6.52 43.56 52.91
N LYS A 6 -6.47 44.86 52.58
CA LYS A 6 -6.34 45.33 51.20
C LYS A 6 -4.95 45.03 50.59
N LEU A 7 -3.89 45.08 51.43
CA LEU A 7 -2.55 44.78 50.99
C LEU A 7 -2.38 43.30 50.64
N TYR A 8 -2.93 42.36 51.45
CA TYR A 8 -2.94 40.92 51.17
C TYR A 8 -3.79 40.56 49.94
N GLN A 9 -4.90 41.25 49.72
CA GLN A 9 -5.69 41.03 48.49
C GLN A 9 -4.97 41.55 47.24
N LEU A 10 -4.26 42.66 47.32
CA LEU A 10 -3.47 43.17 46.16
C LEU A 10 -2.26 42.31 45.87
N VAL A 11 -1.53 41.81 46.87
CA VAL A 11 -0.40 40.88 46.69
C VAL A 11 -0.85 39.51 46.20
N GLY A 12 -1.99 39.01 46.69
CA GLY A 12 -2.59 37.75 46.20
C GLY A 12 -3.02 37.84 44.73
N LEU A 13 -3.59 38.98 44.32
CA LEU A 13 -4.05 39.20 42.94
C LEU A 13 -2.88 39.33 41.95
N THR A 14 -1.79 39.98 42.36
CA THR A 14 -0.57 40.09 41.53
C THR A 14 0.18 38.78 41.41
N LEU A 15 0.18 37.91 42.43
CA LEU A 15 0.77 36.57 42.34
C LEU A 15 -0.05 35.64 41.43
N ILE A 16 -1.36 35.73 41.41
CA ILE A 16 -2.25 34.94 40.52
C ILE A 16 -2.11 35.41 39.06
N LEU A 17 -2.01 36.72 38.80
CA LEU A 17 -1.76 37.23 37.47
C LEU A 17 -0.36 36.84 36.94
N GLY A 18 0.67 36.74 37.79
CA GLY A 18 2.00 36.28 37.43
C GLY A 18 2.08 34.82 37.00
N LEU A 19 1.22 33.96 37.58
CA LEU A 19 1.16 32.52 37.25
C LEU A 19 0.43 32.25 35.95
N LEU A 20 -0.41 33.14 35.46
CA LEU A 20 -1.10 32.99 34.17
C LEU A 20 -0.23 33.32 32.95
N HIS A 21 0.96 33.90 33.12
CA HIS A 21 1.89 34.19 32.03
C HIS A 21 3.02 33.16 31.88
N ALA A 22 3.03 32.11 32.70
CA ALA A 22 4.14 31.14 32.74
C ALA A 22 3.93 29.87 31.92
N CYS A 23 2.84 29.72 31.17
CA CYS A 23 2.57 28.51 30.35
C CYS A 23 2.31 28.83 28.89
N GLY A 24 3.35 29.29 28.21
CA GLY A 24 3.34 29.45 26.76
C GLY A 24 4.75 29.59 26.23
N SER A 25 5.57 28.54 26.32
CA SER A 25 6.81 28.50 25.57
C SER A 25 6.46 28.66 24.08
N LYS A 26 6.81 29.81 23.49
CA LYS A 26 6.65 30.04 22.04
C LYS A 26 7.27 28.84 21.31
N PRO A 27 6.57 28.23 20.36
CA PRO A 27 7.14 27.13 19.59
C PRO A 27 8.48 27.57 18.98
N ASN A 28 9.50 26.71 19.09
CA ASN A 28 10.78 27.01 18.47
C ASN A 28 10.55 27.13 16.93
N PRO A 29 10.84 28.30 16.31
CA PRO A 29 10.53 28.55 14.89
C PRO A 29 11.16 27.53 13.94
N GLU A 30 12.36 27.01 14.27
CA GLU A 30 13.04 25.99 13.46
C GLU A 30 12.32 24.66 13.52
N LYS A 31 11.85 24.25 14.72
CA LYS A 31 11.05 23.03 14.89
C LYS A 31 9.71 23.14 14.18
N GLU A 32 9.10 24.32 14.21
CA GLU A 32 7.85 24.57 13.49
C GLU A 32 8.05 24.46 11.98
N LYS A 33 9.08 25.10 11.43
CA LYS A 33 9.43 25.03 10.01
C LYS A 33 9.74 23.59 9.56
N ALA A 34 10.47 22.84 10.39
CA ALA A 34 10.77 21.44 10.11
C ALA A 34 9.50 20.57 10.11
N TYR A 35 8.58 20.80 11.06
CA TYR A 35 7.29 20.10 11.08
C TYR A 35 6.47 20.40 9.82
N GLN A 36 6.32 21.67 9.45
CA GLN A 36 5.54 22.08 8.28
C GLN A 36 6.10 21.47 6.99
N LYS A 37 7.43 21.48 6.84
CA LYS A 37 8.10 20.83 5.71
C LYS A 37 7.77 19.33 5.63
N ALA A 38 7.84 18.62 6.75
CA ALA A 38 7.50 17.19 6.79
C ALA A 38 6.00 16.93 6.61
N ALA A 39 5.14 17.87 7.06
CA ALA A 39 3.69 17.78 6.92
C ALA A 39 3.19 18.06 5.50
N SER A 40 3.99 18.74 4.67
CA SER A 40 3.67 18.97 3.27
C SER A 40 4.01 17.81 2.34
N ILE A 41 4.56 16.72 2.87
CA ILE A 41 5.02 15.56 2.10
C ILE A 41 4.40 14.28 2.69
N LEU A 42 3.91 13.41 1.82
CA LEU A 42 3.67 12.00 2.15
C LEU A 42 4.60 11.11 1.33
N THR A 43 4.92 9.94 1.84
CA THR A 43 5.63 8.90 1.08
C THR A 43 4.73 7.70 0.84
N ALA A 44 4.91 7.03 -0.29
CA ALA A 44 4.19 5.80 -0.59
C ALA A 44 5.07 4.85 -1.37
N ASP A 45 4.88 3.55 -1.15
CA ASP A 45 5.43 2.56 -2.07
C ASP A 45 4.88 2.84 -3.48
N GLU A 46 5.76 2.79 -4.49
CA GLU A 46 5.42 3.12 -5.88
C GLU A 46 4.26 2.27 -6.40
N SER A 47 4.13 1.06 -5.91
CA SER A 47 3.03 0.19 -6.30
C SER A 47 1.64 0.77 -6.02
N PHE A 48 1.53 1.82 -5.17
CA PHE A 48 0.27 2.50 -4.84
C PHE A 48 0.06 3.82 -5.58
N TYR A 49 0.96 4.19 -6.49
CA TYR A 49 0.85 5.44 -7.26
C TYR A 49 -0.58 5.70 -7.79
N PRO A 50 -1.25 4.76 -8.49
CA PRO A 50 -2.55 5.06 -9.09
C PRO A 50 -3.63 5.41 -8.08
N ILE A 51 -3.68 4.72 -6.93
CA ILE A 51 -4.72 4.94 -5.92
C ILE A 51 -4.44 6.15 -5.05
N ILE A 52 -3.20 6.37 -4.65
CA ILE A 52 -2.84 7.51 -3.80
C ILE A 52 -3.02 8.82 -4.55
N ASP A 53 -2.66 8.86 -5.84
CA ASP A 53 -2.85 10.05 -6.69
C ASP A 53 -4.33 10.40 -6.85
N GLU A 54 -5.19 9.39 -7.03
CA GLU A 54 -6.64 9.59 -7.12
C GLU A 54 -7.24 10.07 -5.79
N GLU A 55 -6.85 9.50 -4.67
CA GLU A 55 -7.27 9.94 -3.33
C GLU A 55 -6.84 11.40 -3.06
N LEU A 56 -5.60 11.76 -3.41
CA LEU A 56 -5.08 13.11 -3.26
C LEU A 56 -5.84 14.13 -4.11
N TYR A 57 -6.16 13.77 -5.35
CA TYR A 57 -6.96 14.63 -6.23
C TYR A 57 -8.29 15.00 -5.58
N TYR A 58 -9.03 14.04 -5.04
CA TYR A 58 -10.30 14.29 -4.38
C TYR A 58 -10.14 15.02 -3.04
N PHE A 59 -9.11 14.67 -2.26
CA PHE A 59 -8.82 15.33 -0.99
C PHE A 59 -8.54 16.83 -1.18
N THR A 60 -7.61 17.17 -2.06
CA THR A 60 -7.22 18.57 -2.34
C THR A 60 -8.39 19.39 -2.86
N ASN A 61 -9.21 18.84 -3.77
CA ASN A 61 -10.39 19.55 -4.28
C ASN A 61 -11.49 19.77 -3.23
N GLN A 62 -11.51 18.95 -2.17
CA GLN A 62 -12.52 19.08 -1.12
C GLN A 62 -12.08 19.98 0.04
N THR A 63 -10.81 19.91 0.45
CA THR A 63 -10.31 20.57 1.67
C THR A 63 -9.53 21.82 1.38
N LEU A 64 -9.05 21.99 0.15
CA LEU A 64 -8.07 23.00 -0.29
C LEU A 64 -6.68 22.81 0.37
N ASP A 65 -6.50 21.77 1.18
CA ASP A 65 -5.20 21.38 1.71
C ASP A 65 -4.38 20.68 0.62
N SER A 66 -3.07 20.84 0.67
CA SER A 66 -2.15 20.21 -0.28
C SER A 66 -1.08 19.42 0.46
N ILE A 67 -0.85 18.20 0.00
CA ILE A 67 0.25 17.35 0.43
C ILE A 67 0.89 16.71 -0.79
N THR A 68 2.21 16.80 -0.90
CA THR A 68 2.95 16.32 -2.08
C THR A 68 3.32 14.84 -1.91
N PRO A 69 2.91 13.95 -2.82
CA PRO A 69 3.30 12.55 -2.77
C PRO A 69 4.74 12.37 -3.28
N VAL A 70 5.47 11.46 -2.62
CA VAL A 70 6.80 11.00 -3.04
C VAL A 70 6.72 9.48 -3.16
N TYR A 71 6.64 8.99 -4.39
CA TYR A 71 6.57 7.57 -4.71
C TYR A 71 7.97 6.98 -4.79
N ILE A 72 8.26 6.06 -3.88
CA ILE A 72 9.56 5.40 -3.72
C ILE A 72 9.32 3.95 -3.31
N ASN A 73 10.37 3.16 -3.09
CA ASN A 73 10.19 1.82 -2.54
C ASN A 73 9.74 1.86 -1.07
N GLU A 74 9.09 0.78 -0.60
CA GLU A 74 8.51 0.70 0.74
C GLU A 74 9.56 0.94 1.85
N GLN A 75 10.75 0.39 1.69
CA GLN A 75 11.80 0.52 2.70
C GLN A 75 12.22 1.99 2.90
N ASP A 76 12.42 2.72 1.81
CA ASP A 76 12.79 4.14 1.87
C ASP A 76 11.62 5.01 2.33
N ALA A 77 10.38 4.65 2.00
CA ALA A 77 9.19 5.34 2.48
C ALA A 77 9.11 5.31 4.01
N VAL A 78 9.27 4.13 4.61
CA VAL A 78 9.31 3.98 6.08
C VAL A 78 10.53 4.67 6.68
N LYS A 79 11.70 4.57 6.06
CA LYS A 79 12.92 5.23 6.53
C LYS A 79 12.76 6.76 6.62
N LYS A 80 12.09 7.38 5.64
CA LYS A 80 11.77 8.82 5.68
C LYS A 80 10.83 9.16 6.83
N LEU A 81 9.82 8.34 7.09
CA LEU A 81 8.92 8.52 8.23
C LEU A 81 9.68 8.39 9.56
N MET A 82 10.55 7.41 9.71
CA MET A 82 11.38 7.24 10.91
C MET A 82 12.33 8.42 11.15
N LYS A 83 12.83 9.03 10.07
CA LYS A 83 13.67 10.24 10.12
C LYS A 83 12.88 11.56 10.30
N LYS A 84 11.54 11.50 10.31
CA LYS A 84 10.65 12.68 10.41
C LYS A 84 10.78 13.62 9.20
N GLU A 85 11.14 13.07 8.05
CA GLU A 85 11.12 13.75 6.76
C GLU A 85 9.69 13.79 6.17
N THR A 86 8.81 12.94 6.68
CA THR A 86 7.36 12.91 6.47
C THR A 86 6.66 12.43 7.72
N TRP A 87 5.36 12.71 7.86
CA TRP A 87 4.52 12.21 8.95
C TRP A 87 3.56 11.11 8.52
N LEU A 88 3.50 10.81 7.22
CA LEU A 88 2.59 9.81 6.65
C LEU A 88 3.31 8.99 5.57
N ALA A 89 3.21 7.66 5.68
CA ALA A 89 3.71 6.74 4.67
C ALA A 89 2.65 5.66 4.34
N PHE A 90 2.50 5.30 3.06
CA PHE A 90 1.65 4.18 2.64
C PHE A 90 2.51 2.96 2.30
N THR A 91 2.17 1.82 2.93
CA THR A 91 2.97 0.59 2.92
C THR A 91 2.07 -0.64 2.93
N THR A 92 2.64 -1.85 2.81
CA THR A 92 1.91 -3.12 2.98
C THR A 92 2.19 -3.81 4.31
N ARG A 93 2.80 -3.13 5.25
CA ARG A 93 3.09 -3.64 6.59
C ARG A 93 2.83 -2.60 7.67
N ASP A 94 2.63 -3.07 8.86
CA ASP A 94 2.69 -2.25 10.09
C ASP A 94 4.14 -1.87 10.42
N PHE A 95 4.33 -0.99 11.38
CA PHE A 95 5.62 -0.77 12.02
C PHE A 95 6.15 -2.09 12.59
N THR A 96 7.44 -2.33 12.44
CA THR A 96 8.12 -3.35 13.24
C THR A 96 8.12 -2.95 14.71
N GLU A 97 8.29 -3.92 15.62
CA GLU A 97 8.37 -3.61 17.04
C GLU A 97 9.51 -2.62 17.35
N TYR A 98 10.65 -2.77 16.70
CA TYR A 98 11.77 -1.84 16.84
C TYR A 98 11.42 -0.41 16.39
N GLU A 99 10.76 -0.24 15.24
CA GLU A 99 10.33 1.06 14.74
C GLU A 99 9.30 1.71 15.67
N ARG A 100 8.34 0.93 16.14
CA ARG A 100 7.31 1.36 17.08
C ARG A 100 7.91 1.84 18.39
N GLN A 101 8.77 1.05 19.02
CA GLN A 101 9.42 1.40 20.27
C GLN A 101 10.36 2.60 20.12
N THR A 102 11.07 2.71 18.99
CA THR A 102 11.91 3.86 18.67
C THR A 102 11.08 5.15 18.63
N LEU A 103 9.92 5.14 17.99
CA LEU A 103 9.04 6.31 17.93
C LEU A 103 8.43 6.63 19.30
N ILE A 104 7.99 5.64 20.06
CA ILE A 104 7.42 5.82 21.41
C ILE A 104 8.47 6.41 22.37
N SER A 105 9.72 5.94 22.33
CA SER A 105 10.80 6.49 23.16
C SER A 105 11.08 7.98 22.87
N GLN A 106 10.77 8.42 21.66
CA GLN A 106 10.83 9.81 21.23
C GLN A 106 9.54 10.60 21.49
N LYS A 107 8.58 10.03 22.26
CA LYS A 107 7.28 10.61 22.62
C LYS A 107 6.33 10.80 21.43
N TYR A 108 6.44 9.96 20.41
CA TYR A 108 5.47 9.88 19.31
C TYR A 108 4.44 8.77 19.57
N LEU A 109 3.30 8.85 18.89
CA LEU A 109 2.23 7.84 18.95
C LEU A 109 2.01 7.25 17.54
N PRO A 110 2.87 6.33 17.10
CA PRO A 110 2.78 5.74 15.77
C PRO A 110 1.50 4.93 15.62
N ARG A 111 0.76 5.20 14.55
CA ARG A 111 -0.48 4.52 14.19
C ARG A 111 -0.31 3.85 12.83
N ALA A 112 -0.61 2.57 12.75
CA ALA A 112 -0.74 1.85 11.49
C ALA A 112 -2.24 1.64 11.22
N ILE A 113 -2.74 2.33 10.22
CA ILE A 113 -4.16 2.37 9.90
C ILE A 113 -4.39 1.53 8.65
N PRO A 114 -5.07 0.37 8.73
CA PRO A 114 -5.42 -0.39 7.54
C PRO A 114 -6.48 0.39 6.73
N VAL A 115 -6.19 0.68 5.46
CA VAL A 115 -7.06 1.50 4.61
C VAL A 115 -7.72 0.71 3.48
N ALA A 116 -7.05 -0.32 2.96
CA ALA A 116 -7.54 -1.14 1.87
C ALA A 116 -6.89 -2.53 1.86
N TYR A 117 -7.44 -3.43 1.04
CA TYR A 117 -6.77 -4.67 0.65
C TYR A 117 -6.49 -4.66 -0.84
N ASP A 118 -5.27 -5.05 -1.18
CA ASP A 118 -4.76 -5.20 -2.54
C ASP A 118 -4.50 -6.69 -2.84
N GLY A 119 -4.52 -7.05 -4.12
CA GLY A 119 -4.05 -8.35 -4.60
C GLY A 119 -2.69 -8.19 -5.27
N LEU A 120 -1.71 -9.00 -4.89
CA LEU A 120 -0.48 -9.10 -5.65
C LEU A 120 -0.77 -9.92 -6.92
N ALA A 121 -0.71 -9.29 -8.09
CA ALA A 121 -1.05 -9.92 -9.36
C ALA A 121 0.17 -10.55 -10.03
N ILE A 122 0.00 -11.75 -10.55
CA ILE A 122 0.93 -12.41 -11.45
C ILE A 122 0.47 -12.14 -12.87
N ILE A 123 1.31 -11.50 -13.66
CA ILE A 123 1.04 -11.14 -15.06
C ILE A 123 2.02 -11.81 -16.00
N VAL A 124 1.55 -12.18 -17.17
CA VAL A 124 2.34 -12.81 -18.24
C VAL A 124 2.05 -12.16 -19.58
N ASN A 125 2.92 -12.37 -20.55
CA ASN A 125 2.69 -11.94 -21.93
C ASN A 125 1.43 -12.64 -22.51
N ASN A 126 0.72 -11.95 -23.39
CA ASN A 126 -0.47 -12.50 -24.04
C ASN A 126 -0.21 -13.73 -24.91
N SER A 127 1.03 -13.95 -25.34
CA SER A 127 1.44 -15.15 -26.08
C SER A 127 1.67 -16.37 -25.18
N ASN A 128 1.68 -16.20 -23.86
CA ASN A 128 1.78 -17.33 -22.95
C ASN A 128 0.45 -18.12 -22.96
N PRO A 129 0.47 -19.42 -23.31
CA PRO A 129 -0.74 -20.24 -23.41
C PRO A 129 -1.35 -20.56 -22.02
N ASP A 130 -0.57 -20.41 -20.95
CA ASP A 130 -1.01 -20.77 -19.59
C ASP A 130 -1.58 -19.57 -18.86
N SER A 131 -2.72 -19.78 -18.24
CA SER A 131 -3.52 -18.72 -17.59
C SER A 131 -3.71 -18.89 -16.09
N CYS A 132 -3.19 -19.97 -15.51
CA CYS A 132 -3.37 -20.31 -14.10
C CYS A 132 -2.05 -20.83 -13.52
N ILE A 133 -1.81 -20.60 -12.23
CA ILE A 133 -0.63 -21.11 -11.51
C ILE A 133 -1.01 -21.47 -10.07
N THR A 134 -0.32 -22.44 -9.45
CA THR A 134 -0.49 -22.71 -8.02
C THR A 134 0.43 -21.80 -7.18
N ILE A 135 0.02 -21.51 -5.92
CA ILE A 135 0.94 -20.83 -4.97
C ILE A 135 2.24 -21.65 -4.81
N LYS A 136 2.12 -22.98 -4.82
CA LYS A 136 3.23 -23.91 -4.67
C LYS A 136 4.24 -23.78 -5.81
N ASP A 137 3.77 -23.72 -7.06
CA ASP A 137 4.66 -23.56 -8.20
C ASP A 137 5.24 -22.15 -8.26
N PHE A 138 4.46 -21.13 -7.93
CA PHE A 138 4.98 -19.77 -7.79
C PHE A 138 6.10 -19.70 -6.73
N ALA A 139 5.91 -20.34 -5.57
CA ALA A 139 6.97 -20.43 -4.55
C ALA A 139 8.22 -21.17 -5.05
N ARG A 140 8.05 -22.25 -5.83
CA ARG A 140 9.16 -23.04 -6.41
C ARG A 140 9.93 -22.23 -7.47
N ILE A 141 9.24 -21.42 -8.27
CA ILE A 141 9.88 -20.47 -9.19
C ILE A 141 10.75 -19.49 -8.41
N LEU A 142 10.21 -18.85 -7.37
CA LEU A 142 10.95 -17.87 -6.56
C LEU A 142 12.16 -18.48 -5.82
N LYS A 143 12.09 -19.78 -5.50
CA LYS A 143 13.20 -20.54 -4.91
C LYS A 143 14.24 -21.02 -5.95
N GLY A 144 13.95 -20.90 -7.23
CA GLY A 144 14.78 -21.45 -8.30
C GLY A 144 14.71 -22.98 -8.46
N GLU A 145 13.68 -23.61 -7.88
CA GLU A 145 13.40 -25.05 -8.04
C GLU A 145 12.72 -25.34 -9.38
N ILE A 146 12.05 -24.34 -9.95
CA ILE A 146 11.48 -24.32 -11.31
C ILE A 146 12.07 -23.13 -12.03
N THR A 147 12.64 -23.37 -13.19
CA THR A 147 13.29 -22.33 -14.00
C THR A 147 12.72 -22.22 -15.41
N GLN A 148 11.95 -23.20 -15.85
CA GLN A 148 11.37 -23.24 -17.19
C GLN A 148 9.85 -23.47 -17.13
N TRP A 149 9.13 -22.87 -18.10
CA TRP A 149 7.69 -23.01 -18.22
C TRP A 149 7.23 -24.45 -18.40
N ASN A 150 7.96 -25.29 -19.14
CA ASN A 150 7.62 -26.68 -19.38
C ASN A 150 7.77 -27.59 -18.15
N GLU A 151 8.42 -27.14 -17.10
CA GLU A 151 8.49 -27.87 -15.82
C GLU A 151 7.14 -27.81 -15.06
N ILE A 152 6.30 -26.81 -15.39
CA ILE A 152 4.94 -26.69 -14.83
C ILE A 152 3.92 -27.16 -15.87
N TYR A 153 4.09 -26.72 -17.11
CA TYR A 153 3.19 -26.98 -18.23
C TYR A 153 3.97 -27.65 -19.36
N PRO A 154 3.95 -28.99 -19.49
CA PRO A 154 4.79 -29.72 -20.43
C PRO A 154 4.68 -29.29 -21.89
N GLN A 155 3.53 -28.71 -22.28
CA GLN A 155 3.30 -28.20 -23.65
C GLN A 155 3.77 -26.76 -23.88
N ASN A 156 4.18 -26.04 -22.82
CA ASN A 156 4.66 -24.68 -22.93
C ASN A 156 6.09 -24.65 -23.49
N LYS A 157 6.32 -23.90 -24.56
CA LYS A 157 7.59 -23.82 -25.29
C LYS A 157 8.35 -22.50 -25.06
N LEU A 158 7.92 -21.68 -24.10
CA LEU A 158 8.51 -20.36 -23.85
C LEU A 158 9.91 -20.41 -23.20
N GLY A 159 10.36 -21.59 -22.78
CA GLY A 159 11.71 -21.79 -22.21
C GLY A 159 11.83 -21.24 -20.78
N VAL A 160 12.92 -20.54 -20.50
CA VAL A 160 13.25 -20.02 -19.16
C VAL A 160 12.23 -18.98 -18.73
N ILE A 161 11.71 -19.13 -17.51
CA ILE A 161 10.83 -18.14 -16.88
C ILE A 161 11.68 -16.93 -16.46
N ASP A 162 11.37 -15.76 -16.97
CA ASP A 162 12.03 -14.52 -16.60
C ASP A 162 11.13 -13.74 -15.61
N VAL A 163 11.49 -13.76 -14.34
CA VAL A 163 10.67 -13.16 -13.24
C VAL A 163 11.05 -11.71 -13.06
N VAL A 164 10.08 -10.80 -13.15
CA VAL A 164 10.34 -9.37 -13.05
C VAL A 164 9.47 -8.68 -11.99
N PHE A 165 10.15 -7.95 -11.11
CA PHE A 165 9.57 -7.09 -10.07
C PHE A 165 9.75 -5.60 -10.42
N ASP A 166 9.03 -4.74 -9.71
CA ASP A 166 9.12 -3.28 -9.81
C ASP A 166 10.44 -2.74 -9.24
N ASN A 167 10.77 -3.06 -7.98
CA ASN A 167 11.97 -2.59 -7.30
C ASN A 167 12.46 -3.62 -6.28
N PRO A 168 13.78 -3.84 -6.12
CA PRO A 168 14.31 -4.82 -5.16
C PRO A 168 13.91 -4.57 -3.71
N LEU A 169 13.58 -3.32 -3.34
CA LEU A 169 13.21 -2.90 -1.99
C LEU A 169 11.72 -2.56 -1.86
N SER A 170 10.90 -2.97 -2.86
CA SER A 170 9.46 -2.71 -2.89
C SER A 170 8.68 -3.61 -1.94
N SER A 171 7.45 -3.21 -1.71
CA SER A 171 6.48 -4.02 -0.98
C SER A 171 6.14 -5.33 -1.68
N THR A 172 6.20 -5.39 -3.01
CA THR A 172 5.93 -6.59 -3.79
C THR A 172 6.98 -7.67 -3.52
N VAL A 173 8.27 -7.28 -3.55
CA VAL A 173 9.41 -8.15 -3.21
C VAL A 173 9.33 -8.61 -1.75
N ARG A 174 9.22 -7.66 -0.81
CA ARG A 174 9.15 -7.99 0.61
C ARG A 174 8.00 -8.95 0.93
N TRP A 175 6.81 -8.67 0.38
CA TRP A 175 5.65 -9.52 0.62
C TRP A 175 5.85 -10.95 0.10
N CYS A 176 6.47 -11.13 -1.07
CA CYS A 176 6.82 -12.45 -1.58
C CYS A 176 7.83 -13.17 -0.67
N VAL A 177 8.85 -12.45 -0.19
CA VAL A 177 9.84 -13.02 0.75
C VAL A 177 9.14 -13.45 2.04
N ASP A 178 8.34 -12.59 2.64
CA ASP A 178 7.72 -12.85 3.95
C ASP A 178 6.61 -13.92 3.86
N SER A 179 5.66 -13.74 2.92
CA SER A 179 4.43 -14.53 2.87
C SER A 179 4.52 -15.80 2.03
N ILE A 180 5.35 -15.81 0.98
CA ILE A 180 5.49 -16.99 0.09
C ILE A 180 6.71 -17.82 0.47
N LEU A 181 7.83 -17.18 0.82
CA LEU A 181 9.09 -17.88 1.11
C LEU A 181 9.38 -18.03 2.60
N GLY A 182 8.50 -17.54 3.49
CA GLY A 182 8.67 -17.62 4.93
C GLY A 182 9.94 -16.91 5.43
N GLY A 183 10.25 -15.75 4.87
CA GLY A 183 11.41 -14.92 5.22
C GLY A 183 12.71 -15.29 4.50
N LYS A 184 12.70 -16.30 3.62
CA LYS A 184 13.89 -16.71 2.85
C LYS A 184 14.04 -15.85 1.60
N GLN A 185 15.28 -15.49 1.28
CA GLN A 185 15.60 -14.72 0.09
C GLN A 185 15.37 -15.53 -1.21
N PHE A 186 15.14 -14.82 -2.31
CA PHE A 186 15.11 -15.43 -3.64
C PHE A 186 16.42 -16.15 -3.95
N LYS A 187 16.32 -17.29 -4.62
CA LYS A 187 17.48 -18.08 -5.04
C LYS A 187 17.53 -18.25 -6.57
N ALA A 188 16.44 -17.96 -7.28
CA ALA A 188 16.39 -18.09 -8.71
C ALA A 188 17.31 -17.06 -9.39
N PRO A 189 18.18 -17.47 -10.33
CA PRO A 189 19.12 -16.57 -11.01
C PRO A 189 18.43 -15.65 -12.04
N ASN A 190 17.21 -15.96 -12.41
CA ASN A 190 16.38 -15.31 -13.41
C ASN A 190 15.31 -14.40 -12.79
N ILE A 191 15.58 -13.85 -11.60
CA ILE A 191 14.75 -12.82 -10.98
C ILE A 191 15.41 -11.47 -11.14
N GLY A 192 14.73 -10.56 -11.82
CA GLY A 192 15.13 -9.18 -12.02
C GLY A 192 14.14 -8.17 -11.43
N ALA A 193 14.56 -6.91 -11.42
CA ALA A 193 13.69 -5.79 -11.12
C ALA A 193 13.94 -4.66 -12.12
N VAL A 194 12.86 -3.99 -12.52
CA VAL A 194 12.93 -2.82 -13.38
C VAL A 194 12.89 -1.53 -12.59
N LYS A 195 12.06 -0.66 -12.51
CA LYS A 195 12.09 0.50 -11.59
C LYS A 195 10.70 0.82 -11.04
N THR A 196 9.68 0.47 -11.81
CA THR A 196 8.29 0.84 -11.53
C THR A 196 7.34 -0.26 -11.97
N SER A 197 6.16 -0.29 -11.39
CA SER A 197 5.09 -1.22 -11.79
C SER A 197 4.66 -1.03 -13.25
N ALA A 198 4.69 0.20 -13.77
CA ALA A 198 4.47 0.46 -15.19
C ALA A 198 5.54 -0.22 -16.07
N ALA A 199 6.81 -0.13 -15.67
CA ALA A 199 7.91 -0.76 -16.39
C ALA A 199 7.83 -2.30 -16.34
N VAL A 200 7.27 -2.90 -15.29
CA VAL A 200 6.98 -4.35 -15.25
C VAL A 200 5.96 -4.71 -16.33
N ILE A 201 4.88 -3.94 -16.48
CA ILE A 201 3.87 -4.17 -17.50
C ILE A 201 4.48 -4.08 -18.90
N ASP A 202 5.26 -3.02 -19.16
CA ASP A 202 5.93 -2.81 -20.44
C ASP A 202 6.95 -3.93 -20.76
N TYR A 203 7.64 -4.43 -19.72
CA TYR A 203 8.58 -5.55 -19.86
C TYR A 203 7.84 -6.83 -20.24
N VAL A 204 6.77 -7.17 -19.50
CA VAL A 204 5.97 -8.37 -19.75
C VAL A 204 5.33 -8.34 -21.14
N GLU A 205 4.87 -7.18 -21.60
CA GLU A 205 4.30 -7.02 -22.93
C GLU A 205 5.33 -7.37 -24.05
N LYS A 206 6.60 -7.07 -23.82
CA LYS A 206 7.68 -7.26 -24.82
C LYS A 206 8.40 -8.60 -24.74
N HIS A 207 8.29 -9.32 -23.61
CA HIS A 207 9.04 -10.54 -23.36
C HIS A 207 8.08 -11.73 -23.15
N PRO A 208 7.91 -12.60 -24.16
CA PRO A 208 6.94 -13.72 -24.12
C PRO A 208 7.08 -14.67 -22.94
N ASN A 209 8.30 -14.89 -22.47
CA ASN A 209 8.63 -15.83 -21.39
C ASN A 209 8.58 -15.23 -19.99
N SER A 210 8.24 -13.94 -19.87
CA SER A 210 8.28 -13.23 -18.59
C SER A 210 7.07 -13.52 -17.69
N LEU A 211 7.33 -13.43 -16.39
CA LEU A 211 6.37 -13.49 -15.30
C LEU A 211 6.55 -12.23 -14.45
N GLY A 212 5.64 -11.27 -14.53
CA GLY A 212 5.68 -10.02 -13.79
C GLY A 212 4.85 -10.06 -12.52
N ILE A 213 5.30 -9.35 -11.48
CA ILE A 213 4.57 -9.23 -10.21
C ILE A 213 4.30 -7.75 -9.92
N ILE A 214 3.02 -7.38 -9.79
CA ILE A 214 2.56 -6.00 -9.54
C ILE A 214 1.38 -5.96 -8.58
N GLY A 215 1.04 -4.78 -8.05
CA GLY A 215 -0.21 -4.56 -7.33
C GLY A 215 -1.43 -4.56 -8.27
N SER A 216 -2.58 -5.06 -7.80
CA SER A 216 -3.80 -5.18 -8.62
C SER A 216 -4.37 -3.83 -9.05
N ASN A 217 -4.09 -2.73 -8.33
CA ASN A 217 -4.48 -1.38 -8.72
C ASN A 217 -3.85 -0.88 -10.03
N TRP A 218 -2.84 -1.57 -10.55
CA TRP A 218 -2.22 -1.30 -11.86
C TRP A 218 -2.93 -2.00 -13.03
N LEU A 219 -3.80 -2.96 -12.74
CA LEU A 219 -4.43 -3.81 -13.75
C LEU A 219 -5.60 -3.15 -14.46
N ASN A 220 -6.32 -2.26 -13.79
CA ASN A 220 -7.58 -1.72 -14.31
C ASN A 220 -7.38 -0.96 -15.63
N ASP A 221 -8.20 -1.27 -16.60
CA ASP A 221 -8.35 -0.45 -17.79
C ASP A 221 -9.17 0.81 -17.42
N LYS A 222 -8.50 1.97 -17.39
CA LYS A 222 -9.14 3.26 -17.04
C LYS A 222 -10.31 3.63 -17.94
N ARG A 223 -10.49 2.96 -19.08
CA ARG A 223 -11.62 3.14 -20.00
C ARG A 223 -12.86 2.33 -19.57
N ASP A 224 -12.67 1.33 -18.72
CA ASP A 224 -13.76 0.52 -18.17
C ASP A 224 -14.22 1.07 -16.82
N THR A 225 -15.35 1.75 -16.82
CA THR A 225 -15.96 2.32 -15.61
C THR A 225 -16.53 1.26 -14.66
N THR A 226 -16.64 0.01 -15.10
CA THR A 226 -17.15 -1.10 -14.28
C THR A 226 -16.06 -1.80 -13.46
N ASN A 227 -14.78 -1.53 -13.78
CA ASN A 227 -13.59 -2.14 -13.16
C ASN A 227 -13.54 -3.69 -13.21
N VAL A 228 -14.20 -4.30 -14.19
CA VAL A 228 -14.17 -5.75 -14.42
C VAL A 228 -13.19 -6.18 -15.50
N THR A 229 -12.64 -5.23 -16.28
CA THR A 229 -11.64 -5.53 -17.30
C THR A 229 -10.25 -5.08 -16.90
N PHE A 230 -9.28 -5.98 -17.10
CA PHE A 230 -7.88 -5.67 -16.95
C PHE A 230 -7.28 -5.15 -18.27
N LYS A 231 -6.10 -4.56 -18.19
CA LYS A 231 -5.34 -4.11 -19.37
C LYS A 231 -5.22 -5.23 -20.39
N LYS A 232 -5.43 -4.89 -21.66
CA LYS A 232 -5.47 -5.88 -22.76
C LYS A 232 -4.09 -6.29 -23.31
N ASN A 233 -3.04 -5.55 -22.97
CA ASN A 233 -1.68 -5.80 -23.45
C ASN A 233 -0.93 -6.90 -22.68
N ILE A 234 -1.49 -7.35 -21.56
CA ILE A 234 -0.97 -8.43 -20.72
C ILE A 234 -2.09 -9.39 -20.32
N SER A 235 -1.70 -10.58 -19.89
CA SER A 235 -2.61 -11.58 -19.30
C SER A 235 -2.37 -11.71 -17.80
N VAL A 236 -3.46 -11.68 -17.01
CA VAL A 236 -3.41 -11.91 -15.56
C VAL A 236 -3.67 -13.37 -15.28
N MET A 237 -2.75 -14.03 -14.59
CA MET A 237 -2.90 -15.44 -14.20
C MET A 237 -3.88 -15.58 -13.04
N GLY A 238 -4.70 -16.61 -13.10
CA GLY A 238 -5.45 -17.10 -11.93
C GLY A 238 -4.52 -17.85 -10.99
N VAL A 239 -4.68 -17.65 -9.67
CA VAL A 239 -3.86 -18.33 -8.65
C VAL A 239 -4.68 -19.32 -7.86
N SER A 240 -4.23 -20.57 -7.79
CA SER A 240 -4.84 -21.66 -7.03
C SER A 240 -4.12 -21.92 -5.72
N LYS A 241 -4.90 -22.20 -4.67
CA LYS A 241 -4.39 -22.70 -3.37
C LYS A 241 -4.15 -24.21 -3.36
N LEU A 242 -4.67 -24.93 -4.38
CA LEU A 242 -4.59 -26.39 -4.48
C LEU A 242 -3.28 -26.82 -5.14
N ASP A 243 -3.03 -28.13 -5.16
CA ASP A 243 -1.82 -28.72 -5.77
C ASP A 243 -1.82 -28.68 -7.30
N SER A 244 -2.96 -28.43 -7.92
CA SER A 244 -3.08 -28.21 -9.36
C SER A 244 -3.92 -26.98 -9.67
N ALA A 245 -3.51 -26.20 -10.66
CA ALA A 245 -4.22 -25.02 -11.10
C ALA A 245 -5.06 -25.30 -12.35
N THR A 246 -6.34 -24.96 -12.29
CA THR A 246 -7.29 -25.03 -13.40
C THR A 246 -8.11 -23.75 -13.46
N ARG A 247 -8.82 -23.50 -14.55
CA ARG A 247 -9.73 -22.34 -14.65
C ARG A 247 -10.87 -22.36 -13.62
N TYR A 248 -11.18 -23.49 -13.03
CA TYR A 248 -12.28 -23.67 -12.06
C TYR A 248 -11.84 -23.46 -10.61
N ASN A 249 -10.54 -23.58 -10.32
CA ASN A 249 -10.00 -23.49 -8.96
C ASN A 249 -8.91 -22.41 -8.80
N SER A 250 -8.78 -21.55 -9.78
CA SER A 250 -7.80 -20.46 -9.81
C SER A 250 -8.50 -19.11 -9.94
N TRP A 251 -8.12 -18.15 -9.11
CA TRP A 251 -8.79 -16.89 -8.99
C TRP A 251 -7.86 -15.74 -9.40
N LYS A 252 -8.40 -14.74 -10.07
CA LYS A 252 -7.71 -13.48 -10.37
C LYS A 252 -7.99 -12.47 -9.25
N PRO A 253 -7.19 -11.39 -9.10
CA PRO A 253 -7.33 -10.44 -7.99
C PRO A 253 -8.52 -9.48 -8.14
N TYR A 254 -9.69 -9.99 -8.48
CA TYR A 254 -10.94 -9.24 -8.44
C TYR A 254 -11.39 -9.00 -7.00
N GLN A 255 -12.03 -7.87 -6.74
CA GLN A 255 -12.51 -7.47 -5.42
C GLN A 255 -13.33 -8.55 -4.72
N TYR A 256 -14.21 -9.24 -5.45
CA TYR A 256 -15.01 -10.33 -4.91
C TYR A 256 -14.15 -11.47 -4.35
N TYR A 257 -13.09 -11.85 -5.07
CA TYR A 257 -12.21 -12.94 -4.63
C TYR A 257 -11.21 -12.51 -3.55
N LEU A 258 -10.92 -11.20 -3.47
CA LEU A 258 -10.20 -10.62 -2.33
C LEU A 258 -11.09 -10.62 -1.08
N TYR A 259 -12.39 -10.29 -1.23
CA TYR A 259 -13.35 -10.21 -0.14
C TYR A 259 -13.62 -11.59 0.49
N ASN A 260 -13.98 -12.59 -0.31
CA ASN A 260 -14.30 -13.94 0.19
C ASN A 260 -13.06 -14.80 0.48
N GLY A 261 -11.85 -14.26 0.28
CA GLY A 261 -10.59 -14.93 0.58
C GLY A 261 -10.20 -16.01 -0.44
N ASN A 262 -10.87 -16.12 -1.59
CA ASN A 262 -10.50 -17.07 -2.63
C ASN A 262 -9.17 -16.72 -3.28
N TYR A 263 -8.91 -15.43 -3.55
CA TYR A 263 -7.62 -15.00 -4.06
C TYR A 263 -6.54 -15.06 -2.96
N PRO A 264 -5.47 -15.85 -3.15
CA PRO A 264 -4.55 -16.13 -2.06
C PRO A 264 -3.49 -15.06 -1.82
N LEU A 265 -3.15 -14.23 -2.83
CA LEU A 265 -2.06 -13.26 -2.74
C LEU A 265 -2.60 -11.88 -2.30
N ARG A 266 -3.41 -11.88 -1.23
CA ARG A 266 -3.99 -10.65 -0.65
C ARG A 266 -3.04 -10.02 0.35
N ARG A 267 -2.84 -8.70 0.24
CA ARG A 267 -2.07 -7.88 1.19
C ARG A 267 -2.89 -6.70 1.70
N THR A 268 -2.55 -6.18 2.87
CA THR A 268 -3.20 -5.00 3.44
C THR A 268 -2.38 -3.76 3.11
N ILE A 269 -3.04 -2.68 2.71
CA ILE A 269 -2.44 -1.36 2.58
C ILE A 269 -2.64 -0.62 3.90
N TYR A 270 -1.56 -0.09 4.47
CA TYR A 270 -1.54 0.69 5.68
C TYR A 270 -1.15 2.14 5.41
N ALA A 271 -1.83 3.06 6.06
CA ALA A 271 -1.35 4.40 6.29
C ALA A 271 -0.58 4.41 7.63
N LEU A 272 0.75 4.49 7.56
CA LEU A 272 1.61 4.65 8.73
C LEU A 272 1.67 6.13 9.08
N LEU A 273 1.08 6.50 10.20
CA LEU A 273 0.92 7.88 10.62
C LEU A 273 1.65 8.14 11.93
N ASN A 274 2.52 9.14 11.94
CA ASN A 274 3.27 9.58 13.10
C ASN A 274 3.08 11.08 13.41
N ASP A 275 1.97 11.67 12.92
CA ASP A 275 1.62 13.06 13.16
C ASP A 275 0.92 13.23 14.50
N THR A 276 1.57 13.97 15.43
CA THR A 276 1.04 14.26 16.77
C THR A 276 0.19 15.55 16.82
N ARG A 277 0.14 16.32 15.74
CA ARG A 277 -0.51 17.63 15.69
C ARG A 277 -1.84 17.63 14.95
N ASN A 278 -2.26 16.48 14.44
CA ASN A 278 -3.47 16.34 13.61
C ASN A 278 -3.49 17.32 12.41
N GLY A 279 -2.33 17.54 11.77
CA GLY A 279 -2.19 18.37 10.58
C GLY A 279 -2.69 17.70 9.30
N VAL A 280 -2.26 18.21 8.14
CA VAL A 280 -2.67 17.71 6.82
C VAL A 280 -2.41 16.20 6.64
N PRO A 281 -1.28 15.61 7.11
CA PRO A 281 -1.07 14.16 7.03
C PRO A 281 -2.16 13.35 7.76
N SER A 282 -2.56 13.80 8.96
CA SER A 282 -3.64 13.17 9.74
C SER A 282 -4.99 13.34 9.04
N SER A 283 -5.26 14.53 8.50
CA SER A 283 -6.50 14.82 7.75
C SER A 283 -6.62 13.95 6.51
N PHE A 284 -5.54 13.78 5.75
CA PHE A 284 -5.53 12.90 4.58
C PHE A 284 -5.69 11.42 4.97
N ALA A 285 -4.93 10.94 5.96
CA ALA A 285 -5.09 9.58 6.46
C ALA A 285 -6.52 9.30 6.98
N HIS A 286 -7.19 10.30 7.55
CA HIS A 286 -8.59 10.21 7.94
C HIS A 286 -9.52 10.19 6.72
N PHE A 287 -9.30 11.08 5.73
CA PHE A 287 -10.09 11.15 4.51
C PHE A 287 -10.16 9.81 3.77
N VAL A 288 -9.04 9.12 3.64
CA VAL A 288 -8.97 7.79 2.99
C VAL A 288 -9.87 6.76 3.70
N GLN A 289 -10.09 6.90 5.02
CA GLN A 289 -10.95 6.01 5.80
C GLN A 289 -12.43 6.36 5.71
N LEU A 290 -12.78 7.58 5.31
CA LEU A 290 -14.18 8.03 5.18
C LEU A 290 -14.89 7.34 4.02
N PRO A 291 -16.23 7.32 3.99
CA PRO A 291 -17.00 6.70 2.90
C PRO A 291 -16.60 7.18 1.51
N LYS A 292 -16.17 8.44 1.37
CA LYS A 292 -15.72 8.99 0.10
C LYS A 292 -14.40 8.38 -0.36
N GLY A 293 -13.37 8.34 0.50
CA GLY A 293 -12.11 7.68 0.20
C GLY A 293 -12.32 6.19 -0.05
N GLN A 294 -13.08 5.50 0.79
CA GLN A 294 -13.38 4.09 0.58
C GLN A 294 -14.11 3.80 -0.74
N LYS A 295 -14.92 4.75 -1.24
CA LYS A 295 -15.55 4.65 -2.57
C LYS A 295 -14.53 4.83 -3.70
N ILE A 296 -13.52 5.68 -3.51
CA ILE A 296 -12.41 5.85 -4.47
C ILE A 296 -11.61 4.53 -4.54
N ILE A 297 -11.25 3.95 -3.40
CA ILE A 297 -10.60 2.64 -3.31
C ILE A 297 -11.40 1.56 -4.06
N LEU A 298 -12.73 1.52 -3.85
CA LEU A 298 -13.60 0.59 -4.54
C LEU A 298 -13.56 0.77 -6.07
N ARG A 299 -13.59 2.02 -6.54
CA ARG A 299 -13.52 2.34 -7.98
C ARG A 299 -12.16 2.05 -8.60
N ALA A 300 -11.10 2.11 -7.81
CA ALA A 300 -9.76 1.75 -8.25
C ALA A 300 -9.54 0.22 -8.37
N GLY A 301 -10.57 -0.60 -8.11
CA GLY A 301 -10.45 -2.06 -8.18
C GLY A 301 -9.85 -2.72 -6.94
N LEU A 302 -9.54 -1.94 -5.89
CA LEU A 302 -9.09 -2.44 -4.60
C LEU A 302 -10.27 -2.77 -3.69
N LEU A 303 -10.05 -3.65 -2.72
CA LEU A 303 -11.07 -3.96 -1.72
C LEU A 303 -11.01 -2.94 -0.58
N PRO A 304 -12.05 -2.11 -0.38
CA PRO A 304 -12.12 -1.18 0.73
C PRO A 304 -12.08 -1.88 2.09
N ARG A 305 -11.54 -1.20 3.11
CA ARG A 305 -11.50 -1.72 4.48
C ARG A 305 -12.90 -1.86 5.09
N THR A 306 -13.82 -0.96 4.73
CA THR A 306 -15.18 -0.84 5.30
C THR A 306 -16.29 -1.24 4.33
N ALA A 307 -15.97 -1.98 3.26
CA ALA A 307 -16.97 -2.36 2.27
C ALA A 307 -17.98 -3.37 2.84
N ASN A 308 -19.25 -2.95 2.93
CA ASN A 308 -20.37 -3.87 2.86
C ASN A 308 -20.57 -4.23 1.38
N MET A 309 -19.97 -5.32 0.94
CA MET A 309 -20.18 -5.87 -0.40
C MET A 309 -21.53 -6.58 -0.41
N ASN A 310 -22.58 -5.91 -0.87
CA ASN A 310 -23.81 -6.58 -1.23
C ASN A 310 -23.54 -7.42 -2.50
N VAL A 311 -23.17 -8.67 -2.31
CA VAL A 311 -23.03 -9.64 -3.40
C VAL A 311 -24.44 -9.98 -3.88
N ARG A 312 -24.78 -9.62 -5.13
CA ARG A 312 -25.96 -10.11 -5.80
C ARG A 312 -25.54 -11.36 -6.60
N ASP A 313 -26.07 -12.50 -6.22
CA ASP A 313 -25.98 -13.69 -7.05
C ASP A 313 -26.80 -13.46 -8.33
N VAL A 314 -26.11 -13.33 -9.45
CA VAL A 314 -26.74 -13.27 -10.76
C VAL A 314 -26.80 -14.70 -11.28
N ILE A 315 -27.99 -15.33 -11.22
CA ILE A 315 -28.23 -16.61 -11.86
C ILE A 315 -28.37 -16.32 -13.35
N VAL A 316 -27.36 -16.67 -14.12
CA VAL A 316 -27.44 -16.67 -15.57
C VAL A 316 -28.10 -17.98 -16.00
N ASN A 317 -29.39 -17.93 -16.28
CA ASN A 317 -30.06 -19.05 -16.95
C ASN A 317 -29.46 -19.15 -18.35
N LYS A 318 -28.73 -20.21 -18.64
CA LYS A 318 -28.38 -20.60 -20.01
C LYS A 318 -29.64 -21.14 -20.66
N GLU A 319 -30.21 -20.40 -21.62
CA GLU A 319 -31.12 -20.95 -22.64
C GLU A 319 -30.35 -21.82 -23.61
#